data_09dd6e2b41295901f92b32e3d4091f54
#
_entry.id   09dd6e2b41295901f92b32e3d4091f54
#
_cell.length_a   1.000
_cell.length_b   1.000
_cell.length_c   1.000
_cell.angle_alpha   90.00
_cell.angle_beta   90.00
_cell.angle_gamma   90.00
#
_symmetry.space_group_name_H-M   'P 1'
#
loop_
_entity.id
_entity.type
_entity.pdbx_description
1 polymer ?
#
loop_
_entity_poly.entity_id
_entity_poly.type
_entity_poly.pdbx_seq_one_letter_code
_entity_poly.pdbx_strand_id
1 'polypeptide(L)'
;MTIHTESQIEINVGVDVGKSTLDIVLHPLDLHFQIPNEETSIRKIVQILKSQNVTRIVTEATGRHEHAFVFACDQANLPIVVVNPVSIRRYAQAIGVLAKTDKIDASVIA
;
A
#
# COMPACT_ATOMS: atom_id res chain seq x y z
N MET A 1 -29.60 -1.94 9.37
CA MET A 1 -28.88 -1.84 8.87
C MET A 1 -27.74 -1.03 8.90
N THR A 2 -27.41 -0.50 9.91
CA THR A 2 -26.27 0.32 10.04
C THR A 2 -25.02 -0.41 9.79
N ILE A 3 -25.05 -1.67 9.93
CA ILE A 3 -23.90 -2.43 9.71
C ILE A 3 -23.35 -2.27 8.34
N HIS A 4 -24.24 -1.94 7.41
CA HIS A 4 -23.78 -1.77 6.09
C HIS A 4 -22.79 -0.65 5.97
N THR A 5 -22.93 0.38 6.73
CA THR A 5 -22.03 1.50 6.66
C THR A 5 -20.62 1.09 7.01
N GLU A 6 -20.49 0.28 8.03
CA GLU A 6 -19.17 -0.14 8.42
C GLU A 6 -18.54 -1.07 7.41
N SER A 7 -19.33 -1.95 6.84
CA SER A 7 -18.78 -2.89 5.90
C SER A 7 -18.38 -2.22 4.61
N GLN A 8 -18.78 -0.97 4.43
CA GLN A 8 -18.44 -0.26 3.22
C GLN A 8 -17.28 0.69 3.37
N ILE A 9 -16.63 0.69 4.52
CA ILE A 9 -15.45 1.52 4.71
C ILE A 9 -14.35 0.94 3.85
N GLU A 10 -13.79 1.77 2.99
CA GLU A 10 -12.69 1.36 2.15
C GLU A 10 -11.39 1.51 2.89
N ILE A 11 -10.56 0.52 2.79
CA ILE A 11 -9.22 0.58 3.35
C ILE A 11 -8.25 0.48 2.19
N ASN A 12 -7.60 1.58 1.89
CA ASN A 12 -6.62 1.63 0.81
C ASN A 12 -5.21 1.58 1.40
N VAL A 13 -4.37 0.79 0.78
CA VAL A 13 -3.02 0.57 1.27
C VAL A 13 -2.01 1.07 0.25
N GLY A 14 -1.10 1.90 0.70
CA GLY A 14 0.00 2.35 -0.14
C GLY A 14 1.28 1.72 0.36
N VAL A 15 2.10 1.21 -0.55
CA VAL A 15 3.35 0.56 -0.18
C VAL A 15 4.50 1.17 -0.96
N ASP A 16 5.47 1.67 -0.22
CA ASP A 16 6.68 2.21 -0.80
C ASP A 16 7.76 1.15 -0.59
N VAL A 17 8.24 0.58 -1.69
CA VAL A 17 9.16 -0.54 -1.62
C VAL A 17 10.59 -0.09 -1.83
N GLY A 18 11.44 -0.43 -0.88
CA GLY A 18 12.86 -0.20 -1.02
C GLY A 18 13.60 -1.51 -1.06
N LYS A 19 14.89 -1.44 -1.23
CA LYS A 19 15.72 -2.62 -1.26
C LYS A 19 15.66 -3.38 0.06
N SER A 20 15.71 -2.65 1.15
CA SER A 20 15.78 -3.24 2.48
C SER A 20 14.50 -3.17 3.29
N THR A 21 13.61 -2.26 2.97
CA THR A 21 12.40 -2.04 3.78
C THR A 21 11.18 -1.79 2.93
N LEU A 22 10.03 -2.02 3.55
CA LEU A 22 8.73 -1.69 2.98
C LEU A 22 8.06 -0.72 3.94
N ASP A 23 7.55 0.39 3.40
CA ASP A 23 6.77 1.34 4.18
C ASP A 23 5.32 1.19 3.75
N ILE A 24 4.45 0.88 4.68
CA ILE A 24 3.07 0.53 4.40
C ILE A 24 2.14 1.46 5.15
N VAL A 25 1.22 2.08 4.43
CA VAL A 25 0.25 3.01 5.01
C VAL A 25 -1.15 2.54 4.70
N LEU A 26 -2.00 2.49 5.70
CA LEU A 26 -3.41 2.14 5.52
C LEU A 26 -4.28 3.37 5.75
N HIS A 27 -5.13 3.69 4.79
CA HIS A 27 -6.08 4.80 4.87
C HIS A 27 -7.50 4.26 4.87
N PRO A 28 -8.37 4.86 5.61
CA PRO A 28 -8.24 6.06 6.42
C PRO A 28 -7.79 5.79 7.85
N LEU A 29 -7.39 4.58 8.16
CA LEU A 29 -7.03 4.21 9.52
C LEU A 29 -5.79 4.92 10.02
N ASP A 30 -5.01 5.50 9.12
CA ASP A 30 -3.79 6.20 9.45
C ASP A 30 -2.81 5.29 10.19
N LEU A 31 -2.74 4.04 9.80
CA LEU A 31 -1.77 3.10 10.33
C LEU A 31 -0.58 3.06 9.41
N HIS A 32 0.60 3.01 10.00
CA HIS A 32 1.83 3.03 9.25
C HIS A 32 2.77 1.96 9.79
N PHE A 33 3.29 1.13 8.90
CA PHE A 33 4.23 0.08 9.27
C PHE A 33 5.49 0.21 8.44
N GLN A 34 6.63 -0.01 9.06
CA GLN A 34 7.85 -0.15 8.30
C GLN A 34 8.42 -1.50 8.68
N ILE A 35 8.63 -2.34 7.70
CA ILE A 35 9.11 -3.70 7.93
C ILE A 35 10.28 -4.01 7.01
N PRO A 36 11.10 -5.00 7.36
CA PRO A 36 12.16 -5.44 6.45
C PRO A 36 11.56 -6.03 5.19
N ASN A 37 12.22 -5.82 4.06
CA ASN A 37 11.80 -6.41 2.80
C ASN A 37 12.35 -7.83 2.74
N GLU A 38 11.79 -8.71 3.55
CA GLU A 38 12.22 -10.10 3.69
C GLU A 38 11.00 -10.99 3.71
N GLU A 39 11.19 -12.23 3.30
CA GLU A 39 10.09 -13.16 3.18
C GLU A 39 9.26 -13.30 4.46
N THR A 40 9.92 -13.42 5.59
CA THR A 40 9.22 -13.60 6.87
C THR A 40 8.35 -12.40 7.20
N SER A 41 8.91 -11.20 7.04
CA SER A 41 8.16 -9.97 7.34
C SER A 41 7.02 -9.76 6.36
N ILE A 42 7.26 -10.06 5.10
CA ILE A 42 6.23 -9.95 4.06
C ILE A 42 5.07 -10.88 4.38
N ARG A 43 5.38 -12.08 4.82
CA ARG A 43 4.34 -13.05 5.14
C ARG A 43 3.47 -12.54 6.28
N LYS A 44 4.09 -11.90 7.27
CA LYS A 44 3.35 -11.36 8.39
C LYS A 44 2.44 -10.20 7.99
N ILE A 45 2.96 -9.29 7.17
CA ILE A 45 2.16 -8.14 6.78
C ILE A 45 1.01 -8.56 5.87
N VAL A 46 1.21 -9.58 5.04
CA VAL A 46 0.15 -10.09 4.19
C VAL A 46 -0.99 -10.64 5.05
N GLN A 47 -0.66 -11.33 6.15
CA GLN A 47 -1.68 -11.82 7.06
C GLN A 47 -2.46 -10.67 7.68
N ILE A 48 -1.78 -9.61 8.07
CA ILE A 48 -2.44 -8.45 8.64
C ILE A 48 -3.35 -7.79 7.61
N LEU A 49 -2.87 -7.64 6.38
CA LEU A 49 -3.68 -7.02 5.34
C LEU A 49 -4.91 -7.86 5.02
N LYS A 50 -4.77 -9.18 5.06
CA LYS A 50 -5.93 -10.03 4.84
C LYS A 50 -6.95 -9.86 5.95
N SER A 51 -6.49 -9.73 7.18
CA SER A 51 -7.41 -9.61 8.30
C SER A 51 -8.15 -8.27 8.30
N GLN A 52 -7.57 -7.25 7.65
CA GLN A 52 -8.19 -5.94 7.60
C GLN A 52 -9.19 -5.80 6.45
N ASN A 53 -9.28 -6.82 5.59
CA ASN A 53 -10.21 -6.80 4.47
C ASN A 53 -10.01 -5.56 3.62
N VAL A 54 -8.77 -5.34 3.18
CA VAL A 54 -8.42 -4.14 2.44
C VAL A 54 -9.07 -4.09 1.07
N THR A 55 -9.36 -2.87 0.62
CA THR A 55 -10.02 -2.64 -0.66
C THR A 55 -9.01 -2.69 -1.80
N ARG A 56 -7.83 -2.14 -1.57
CA ARG A 56 -6.83 -2.03 -2.63
C ARG A 56 -5.46 -1.84 -2.02
N ILE A 57 -4.46 -2.44 -2.65
CA ILE A 57 -3.06 -2.26 -2.26
C ILE A 57 -2.35 -1.73 -3.48
N VAL A 58 -1.70 -0.57 -3.37
CA VAL A 58 -1.01 0.05 -4.49
C VAL A 58 0.47 0.14 -4.16
N THR A 59 1.30 -0.31 -5.07
CA THR A 59 2.74 -0.23 -4.91
C THR A 59 3.38 0.28 -6.19
N GLU A 60 4.52 0.93 -6.08
CA GLU A 60 5.24 1.48 -7.20
C GLU A 60 6.20 0.45 -7.77
N ALA A 61 6.30 0.40 -9.09
CA ALA A 61 7.21 -0.53 -9.74
C ALA A 61 8.63 -0.02 -9.60
N THR A 62 9.49 -0.78 -8.95
CA THR A 62 10.89 -0.41 -8.77
C THR A 62 11.81 -1.15 -9.73
N GLY A 63 11.25 -2.12 -10.44
CA GLY A 63 12.03 -2.93 -11.36
C GLY A 63 12.42 -4.27 -10.77
N ARG A 64 12.51 -4.41 -9.46
CA ARG A 64 12.81 -5.70 -8.86
C ARG A 64 12.45 -5.84 -7.40
N HIS A 65 12.55 -4.79 -6.64
CA HIS A 65 12.40 -4.93 -5.19
C HIS A 65 10.97 -5.20 -4.74
N GLU A 66 10.00 -4.94 -5.57
CA GLU A 66 8.60 -5.17 -5.23
C GLU A 66 8.16 -6.61 -5.49
N HIS A 67 8.93 -7.39 -6.22
CA HIS A 67 8.47 -8.71 -6.67
C HIS A 67 8.04 -9.64 -5.55
N ALA A 68 8.81 -9.71 -4.48
CA ALA A 68 8.48 -10.62 -3.39
C ALA A 68 7.16 -10.23 -2.73
N PHE A 69 6.97 -8.94 -2.50
CA PHE A 69 5.76 -8.45 -1.88
C PHE A 69 4.55 -8.64 -2.80
N VAL A 70 4.70 -8.28 -4.07
CA VAL A 70 3.62 -8.42 -5.04
C VAL A 70 3.22 -9.88 -5.19
N PHE A 71 4.20 -10.76 -5.27
CA PHE A 71 3.92 -12.18 -5.41
C PHE A 71 3.17 -12.70 -4.19
N ALA A 72 3.60 -12.32 -3.00
CA ALA A 72 2.95 -12.77 -1.77
C ALA A 72 1.50 -12.28 -1.70
N CYS A 73 1.26 -11.03 -2.10
CA CYS A 73 -0.10 -10.50 -2.10
C CYS A 73 -0.97 -11.23 -3.12
N ASP A 74 -0.41 -11.50 -4.29
CA ASP A 74 -1.14 -12.18 -5.33
C ASP A 74 -1.51 -13.61 -4.89
N GLN A 75 -0.58 -14.30 -4.27
CA GLN A 75 -0.83 -15.65 -3.78
C GLN A 75 -1.91 -15.66 -2.70
N ALA A 76 -2.04 -14.57 -1.97
CA ALA A 76 -3.04 -14.47 -0.91
C ALA A 76 -4.37 -13.91 -1.43
N ASN A 77 -4.46 -13.69 -2.74
CA ASN A 77 -5.65 -13.12 -3.38
C ASN A 77 -5.98 -11.73 -2.87
N LEU A 78 -4.95 -10.96 -2.55
CA LEU A 78 -5.14 -9.57 -2.15
C LEU A 78 -5.20 -8.68 -3.39
N PRO A 79 -5.96 -7.59 -3.34
CA PRO A 79 -6.13 -6.71 -4.50
C PRO A 79 -4.92 -5.79 -4.69
N ILE A 80 -3.85 -6.34 -5.25
CA ILE A 80 -2.60 -5.60 -5.45
C ILE A 80 -2.55 -4.99 -6.84
N VAL A 81 -2.12 -3.73 -6.90
CA VAL A 81 -1.96 -2.99 -8.15
C VAL A 81 -0.56 -2.40 -8.17
N VAL A 82 0.17 -2.63 -9.24
CA VAL A 82 1.50 -2.08 -9.40
C VAL A 82 1.42 -0.92 -10.38
N VAL A 83 1.89 0.25 -9.98
CA VAL A 83 1.77 1.44 -10.80
C VAL A 83 3.13 1.97 -11.20
N ASN A 84 3.12 2.76 -12.26
CA ASN A 84 4.32 3.36 -12.79
C ASN A 84 4.73 4.56 -11.94
N PRO A 85 6.01 4.69 -11.57
CA PRO A 85 6.44 5.82 -10.72
C PRO A 85 6.11 7.18 -11.30
N VAL A 86 6.16 7.32 -12.62
CA VAL A 86 5.86 8.60 -13.26
C VAL A 86 4.40 8.97 -13.03
N SER A 87 3.53 7.98 -13.11
CA SER A 87 2.10 8.23 -12.90
C SER A 87 1.81 8.67 -11.48
N ILE A 88 2.51 8.08 -10.52
CA ILE A 88 2.33 8.46 -9.13
C ILE A 88 2.77 9.90 -8.90
N ARG A 89 3.90 10.30 -9.48
CA ARG A 89 4.36 11.66 -9.32
C ARG A 89 3.39 12.65 -9.94
N ARG A 90 2.86 12.33 -11.11
CA ARG A 90 1.89 13.20 -11.75
C ARG A 90 0.63 13.31 -10.92
N TYR A 91 0.22 12.22 -10.34
CA TYR A 91 -0.95 12.23 -9.50
C TYR A 91 -0.72 13.10 -8.26
N ALA A 92 0.45 12.98 -7.65
CA ALA A 92 0.79 13.78 -6.50
C ALA A 92 0.79 15.27 -6.83
N GLN A 93 1.30 15.63 -8.02
CA GLN A 93 1.30 17.00 -8.46
C GLN A 93 -0.10 17.52 -8.73
N ALA A 94 -0.95 16.66 -9.28
CA ALA A 94 -2.32 17.04 -9.58
C ALA A 94 -3.12 17.30 -8.31
N ILE A 95 -2.82 16.57 -7.25
CA ILE A 95 -3.44 16.80 -5.98
C ILE A 95 -2.96 18.13 -5.43
N GLY A 96 -1.88 18.59 -5.97
CA GLY A 96 -1.45 19.91 -5.68
C GLY A 96 -0.65 20.02 -4.42
N VAL A 97 -0.87 21.10 -3.75
CA VAL A 97 -0.07 21.41 -2.62
C VAL A 97 -0.11 20.37 -1.54
N LEU A 98 -1.01 19.45 -1.66
CA LEU A 98 -1.07 18.42 -0.66
C LEU A 98 0.20 17.63 -0.58
N ALA A 99 0.95 17.61 -1.67
CA ALA A 99 2.15 16.82 -1.72
C ALA A 99 3.34 17.51 -1.11
N LYS A 100 3.11 18.44 -0.20
CA LYS A 100 4.21 19.12 0.38
C LYS A 100 4.90 18.40 1.49
N THR A 101 4.34 17.35 2.00
CA THR A 101 4.95 16.62 3.10
C THR A 101 5.41 15.28 2.61
N ASP A 102 6.50 14.80 3.16
CA ASP A 102 7.05 13.53 2.77
C ASP A 102 6.08 12.40 3.02
N LYS A 103 5.20 12.59 4.00
CA LYS A 103 4.26 11.59 4.34
C LYS A 103 3.29 11.32 3.22
N ILE A 104 3.13 12.26 2.33
CA ILE A 104 2.19 12.17 1.24
C ILE A 104 2.56 11.08 0.26
N ASP A 105 3.83 10.74 0.14
CA ASP A 105 4.25 9.80 -0.87
C ASP A 105 3.52 8.46 -0.79
N ALA A 106 3.55 7.82 0.35
CA ALA A 106 2.84 6.56 0.49
C ALA A 106 1.34 6.77 0.48
N SER A 107 0.86 7.90 0.97
CA SER A 107 -0.56 8.19 0.97
C SER A 107 -1.10 8.34 -0.45
N VAL A 108 -0.32 8.94 -1.33
CA VAL A 108 -0.73 9.12 -2.71
C VAL A 108 -0.78 7.78 -3.42
N ILE A 109 0.08 6.87 -3.05
CA ILE A 109 0.10 5.54 -3.62
C ILE A 109 -1.18 4.80 -3.22
N ALA A 110 -1.62 5.03 -2.02
CA ALA A 110 -2.83 4.39 -1.55
C ALA A 110 -4.07 4.96 -2.25
#